data_b0dd55093ffa7650feda4cc1e4033596
#
_entry.id   b0dd55093ffa7650feda4cc1e4033596
#
_cell.length_a   1.000
_cell.length_b   1.000
_cell.length_c   1.000
_cell.angle_alpha   90.00
_cell.angle_beta   90.00
_cell.angle_gamma   90.00
#
_symmetry.space_group_name_H-M   'P 1'
#
loop_
_entity.id
_entity.type
_entity.pdbx_description
1 polymer ?
#
loop_
_entity_poly.entity_id
_entity_poly.type
_entity_poly.pdbx_seq_one_letter_code
_entity_poly.pdbx_strand_id
1 'polypeptide(L)'
;IRFVSSENKKPLLPLRDIVIFPSVVVPLFVGRKKSISALEEVMKTDKSIVLVTQKNSEVDDPQDKDIYSFGCLSKILQLLKLPDGTVKVLVEGLSRAKIKAVSHENKKYLSCDIEKIDSEKETEENKVYALSLIKKFEKLSSLNRKDSIDLVKTLKSLKDPGQIADNIASNLNISINDKQFLLELSNLTKRLEKVYEILEKEAS
;
A
#
# COMPACT_ATOMS: atom_id res chain seq x y z
N ILE A 1 29.58 7.59 16.54
CA ILE A 1 29.01 8.01 15.24
C ILE A 1 28.65 6.74 14.50
N ARG A 2 27.37 6.38 14.50
CA ARG A 2 26.92 5.28 13.64
C ARG A 2 26.84 5.81 12.22
N PHE A 3 27.74 5.37 11.38
CA PHE A 3 27.59 5.55 9.94
C PHE A 3 26.40 4.71 9.51
N VAL A 4 25.31 5.35 9.12
CA VAL A 4 24.22 4.66 8.46
C VAL A 4 24.76 4.24 7.11
N SER A 5 25.00 2.94 6.95
CA SER A 5 25.50 2.43 5.66
C SER A 5 24.46 2.71 4.58
N SER A 6 24.93 3.10 3.40
CA SER A 6 24.09 3.29 2.21
C SER A 6 23.28 2.04 1.83
N GLU A 7 23.60 0.88 2.43
CA GLU A 7 22.95 -0.41 2.23
C GLU A 7 21.51 -0.47 2.74
N ASN A 8 21.13 0.44 3.69
CA ASN A 8 19.77 0.46 4.26
C ASN A 8 18.81 1.39 3.54
N LYS A 9 19.28 2.12 2.53
CA LYS A 9 18.43 3.00 1.75
C LYS A 9 17.67 2.21 0.69
N LYS A 10 16.37 2.42 0.64
CA LYS A 10 15.50 1.80 -0.36
C LYS A 10 15.09 2.85 -1.39
N PRO A 11 15.02 2.49 -2.68
CA PRO A 11 14.38 3.37 -3.65
C PRO A 11 12.96 3.66 -3.24
N LEU A 12 12.55 4.91 -3.47
CA LEU A 12 11.25 5.44 -3.09
C LEU A 12 10.49 5.85 -4.34
N LEU A 13 9.27 5.36 -4.48
CA LEU A 13 8.42 5.69 -5.61
C LEU A 13 7.14 6.35 -5.12
N PRO A 14 7.00 7.68 -5.32
CA PRO A 14 5.75 8.37 -5.01
C PRO A 14 4.64 7.98 -5.98
N LEU A 15 3.45 7.77 -5.45
CA LEU A 15 2.24 7.43 -6.21
C LEU A 15 1.27 8.61 -6.15
N ARG A 16 0.61 8.90 -7.27
CA ARG A 16 -0.27 10.08 -7.35
C ARG A 16 -1.59 9.89 -6.60
N ASP A 17 -2.25 8.76 -6.79
CA ASP A 17 -3.66 8.60 -6.41
C ASP A 17 -4.03 7.20 -5.93
N ILE A 18 -3.08 6.46 -5.41
CA ILE A 18 -3.31 5.13 -4.86
C ILE A 18 -2.53 4.92 -3.57
N VAL A 19 -3.13 4.24 -2.61
CA VAL A 19 -2.49 3.82 -1.36
C VAL A 19 -2.27 2.32 -1.41
N ILE A 20 -1.03 1.89 -1.17
CA ILE A 20 -0.66 0.47 -1.17
C ILE A 20 -0.70 -0.06 0.25
N PHE A 21 -1.42 -1.15 0.45
CA PHE A 21 -1.54 -1.83 1.75
C PHE A 21 -0.74 -3.13 1.77
N PRO A 22 -0.26 -3.55 2.96
CA PRO A 22 0.37 -4.87 3.10
C PRO A 22 -0.57 -6.00 2.63
N SER A 23 0.00 -7.05 2.07
CA SER A 23 -0.66 -8.25 1.54
C SER A 23 -1.56 -8.03 0.33
N VAL A 24 -1.66 -6.81 -0.17
CA VAL A 24 -2.49 -6.50 -1.35
C VAL A 24 -1.62 -6.49 -2.59
N VAL A 25 -2.11 -7.12 -3.66
CA VAL A 25 -1.45 -7.15 -4.97
C VAL A 25 -2.22 -6.25 -5.92
N VAL A 26 -1.53 -5.27 -6.50
CA VAL A 26 -2.15 -4.32 -7.43
C VAL A 26 -1.25 -4.05 -8.63
N PRO A 27 -1.83 -3.76 -9.81
CA PRO A 27 -1.07 -3.25 -10.95
C PRO A 27 -0.91 -1.74 -10.85
N LEU A 28 0.27 -1.24 -11.22
CA LEU A 28 0.56 0.18 -11.30
C LEU A 28 1.06 0.53 -12.70
N PHE A 29 0.65 1.69 -13.21
CA PHE A 29 1.15 2.24 -14.46
C PHE A 29 2.07 3.42 -14.14
N VAL A 30 3.33 3.33 -14.53
CA VAL A 30 4.38 4.26 -14.15
C VAL A 30 4.97 4.93 -15.39
N GLY A 31 4.94 6.25 -15.44
CA GLY A 31 5.41 7.02 -16.59
C GLY A 31 6.49 8.04 -16.30
N ARG A 32 6.66 8.45 -15.04
CA ARG A 32 7.67 9.45 -14.68
C ARG A 32 9.07 8.87 -14.69
N LYS A 33 10.03 9.63 -15.22
CA LYS A 33 11.43 9.21 -15.38
C LYS A 33 12.06 8.70 -14.08
N LYS A 34 11.93 9.45 -12.99
CA LYS A 34 12.49 9.06 -11.69
C LYS A 34 11.87 7.76 -11.18
N SER A 35 10.57 7.59 -11.37
CA SER A 35 9.86 6.39 -10.96
C SER A 35 10.30 5.18 -11.77
N ILE A 36 10.44 5.32 -13.07
CA ILE A 36 10.95 4.24 -13.95
C ILE A 36 12.38 3.89 -13.56
N SER A 37 13.25 4.87 -13.29
CA SER A 37 14.63 4.63 -12.86
C SER A 37 14.70 3.88 -11.53
N ALA A 38 13.81 4.21 -10.58
CA ALA A 38 13.72 3.48 -9.31
C ALA A 38 13.35 2.01 -9.54
N LEU A 39 12.36 1.76 -10.41
CA LEU A 39 11.94 0.39 -10.75
C LEU A 39 13.07 -0.39 -11.42
N GLU A 40 13.77 0.21 -12.36
CA GLU A 40 14.90 -0.45 -13.03
C GLU A 40 16.01 -0.82 -12.04
N GLU A 41 16.28 0.06 -11.08
CA GLU A 41 17.30 -0.21 -10.06
C GLU A 41 16.91 -1.40 -9.17
N VAL A 42 15.68 -1.44 -8.68
CA VAL A 42 15.26 -2.53 -7.78
C VAL A 42 15.14 -3.87 -8.51
N MET A 43 14.88 -3.86 -9.81
CA MET A 43 14.86 -5.10 -10.60
C MET A 43 16.25 -5.76 -10.69
N LYS A 44 17.32 -4.99 -10.52
CA LYS A 44 18.70 -5.51 -10.49
C LYS A 44 19.12 -6.04 -9.12
N THR A 45 18.32 -5.76 -8.07
CA THR A 45 18.64 -6.12 -6.69
C THR A 45 17.56 -7.07 -6.15
N ASP A 46 16.99 -6.76 -4.99
CA ASP A 46 16.03 -7.63 -4.29
C ASP A 46 14.56 -7.41 -4.71
N LYS A 47 14.31 -6.54 -5.69
CA LYS A 47 12.97 -6.16 -6.16
C LYS A 47 12.09 -5.49 -5.10
N SER A 48 12.71 -4.95 -4.06
CA SER A 48 12.06 -4.32 -2.93
C SER A 48 12.09 -2.79 -3.09
N ILE A 49 10.94 -2.15 -2.93
CA ILE A 49 10.76 -0.72 -3.14
C ILE A 49 9.79 -0.16 -2.10
N VAL A 50 9.97 1.10 -1.72
CA VAL A 50 9.02 1.79 -0.85
C VAL A 50 8.04 2.57 -1.70
N LEU A 51 6.76 2.28 -1.55
CA LEU A 51 5.68 2.97 -2.24
C LEU A 51 4.99 3.91 -1.27
N VAL A 52 4.89 5.18 -1.64
CA VAL A 52 4.28 6.21 -0.79
C VAL A 52 3.34 7.06 -1.62
N THR A 53 2.24 7.52 -1.03
CA THR A 53 1.24 8.32 -1.71
C THR A 53 1.57 9.81 -1.59
N GLN A 54 1.35 10.54 -2.67
CA GLN A 54 1.47 12.00 -2.69
C GLN A 54 0.25 12.63 -2.02
N LYS A 55 0.48 13.73 -1.31
CA LYS A 55 -0.61 14.52 -0.70
C LYS A 55 -1.46 15.22 -1.76
N ASN A 56 -0.82 15.61 -2.88
CA ASN A 56 -1.48 16.20 -4.04
C ASN A 56 -1.04 15.45 -5.29
N SER A 57 -2.00 14.85 -5.99
CA SER A 57 -1.74 14.02 -7.18
C SER A 57 -1.16 14.80 -8.35
N GLU A 58 -1.34 16.12 -8.38
CA GLU A 58 -0.90 16.96 -9.50
C GLU A 58 0.57 17.37 -9.46
N VAL A 59 1.26 17.11 -8.35
CA VAL A 59 2.69 17.44 -8.23
C VAL A 59 3.50 16.44 -9.06
N ASP A 60 4.22 16.94 -10.07
CA ASP A 60 4.98 16.11 -11.00
C ASP A 60 6.32 15.64 -10.43
N ASP A 61 6.98 16.48 -9.65
CA ASP A 61 8.27 16.16 -9.01
C ASP A 61 8.13 16.37 -7.49
N PRO A 62 7.51 15.39 -6.79
CA PRO A 62 7.24 15.54 -5.36
C PRO A 62 8.52 15.62 -4.52
N GLN A 63 8.52 16.54 -3.57
CA GLN A 63 9.54 16.69 -2.55
C GLN A 63 9.07 16.06 -1.25
N ASP A 64 9.91 16.11 -0.22
CA ASP A 64 9.61 15.50 1.09
C ASP A 64 8.26 15.96 1.66
N LYS A 65 7.93 17.24 1.50
CA LYS A 65 6.67 17.82 1.99
C LYS A 65 5.43 17.38 1.20
N ASP A 66 5.63 16.84 -0.01
CA ASP A 66 4.56 16.48 -0.94
C ASP A 66 4.08 15.04 -0.77
N ILE A 67 4.74 14.27 0.06
CA ILE A 67 4.42 12.86 0.31
C ILE A 67 4.04 12.64 1.77
N TYR A 68 3.24 11.60 2.01
CA TYR A 68 2.92 11.19 3.37
C TYR A 68 4.14 10.57 4.05
N SER A 69 4.15 10.52 5.37
CA SER A 69 5.25 9.96 6.15
C SER A 69 5.15 8.43 6.33
N PHE A 70 4.01 7.83 6.00
CA PHE A 70 3.83 6.38 6.00
C PHE A 70 3.59 5.89 4.58
N GLY A 71 4.29 4.83 4.23
CA GLY A 71 4.11 4.12 2.98
C GLY A 71 4.10 2.62 3.23
N CYS A 72 4.40 1.87 2.19
CA CYS A 72 4.42 0.42 2.22
C CYS A 72 5.68 -0.10 1.57
N LEU A 73 6.46 -0.87 2.32
CA LEU A 73 7.54 -1.65 1.74
C LEU A 73 6.91 -2.74 0.90
N SER A 74 7.29 -2.81 -0.37
CA SER A 74 6.62 -3.65 -1.35
C SER A 74 7.62 -4.40 -2.21
N LYS A 75 7.14 -5.44 -2.87
CA LYS A 75 7.93 -6.25 -3.79
C LYS A 75 7.35 -6.15 -5.20
N ILE A 76 8.21 -6.04 -6.20
CA ILE A 76 7.79 -6.09 -7.59
C ILE A 76 7.70 -7.55 -8.01
N LEU A 77 6.50 -7.97 -8.42
CA LEU A 77 6.24 -9.33 -8.88
C LEU A 77 6.49 -9.47 -10.38
N GLN A 78 6.15 -8.43 -11.15
CA GLN A 78 6.27 -8.45 -12.60
C GLN A 78 6.42 -7.03 -13.12
N LEU A 79 7.23 -6.84 -14.14
CA LEU A 79 7.43 -5.56 -14.81
C LEU A 79 7.30 -5.75 -16.33
N LEU A 80 6.47 -4.95 -16.97
CA LEU A 80 6.25 -4.97 -18.41
C LEU A 80 6.42 -3.57 -18.98
N LYS A 81 7.35 -3.42 -19.93
CA LYS A 81 7.55 -2.16 -20.65
C LYS A 81 6.52 -2.07 -21.77
N LEU A 82 5.79 -0.96 -21.83
CA LEU A 82 4.77 -0.72 -22.85
C LEU A 82 5.34 0.08 -24.03
N PRO A 83 4.72 -0.02 -25.22
CA PRO A 83 5.24 0.67 -26.43
C PRO A 83 5.28 2.19 -26.32
N ASP A 84 4.44 2.80 -25.48
CA ASP A 84 4.38 4.26 -25.28
C ASP A 84 5.45 4.79 -24.30
N GLY A 85 6.31 3.92 -23.79
CA GLY A 85 7.37 4.28 -22.84
C GLY A 85 6.96 4.18 -21.37
N THR A 86 5.68 3.93 -21.07
CA THR A 86 5.25 3.67 -19.70
C THR A 86 5.57 2.23 -19.29
N VAL A 87 5.52 1.98 -17.99
CA VAL A 87 5.83 0.66 -17.43
C VAL A 87 4.64 0.21 -16.59
N LYS A 88 4.17 -1.01 -16.86
CA LYS A 88 3.17 -1.66 -16.01
C LYS A 88 3.90 -2.57 -15.03
N VAL A 89 3.65 -2.38 -13.74
CA VAL A 89 4.23 -3.24 -12.69
C VAL A 89 3.14 -3.86 -11.86
N LEU A 90 3.34 -5.12 -11.49
CA LEU A 90 2.53 -5.80 -10.50
C LEU A 90 3.31 -5.77 -9.19
N VAL A 91 2.72 -5.18 -8.15
CA VAL A 91 3.36 -5.01 -6.85
C VAL A 91 2.56 -5.71 -5.76
N GLU A 92 3.28 -6.20 -4.75
CA GLU A 92 2.69 -6.77 -3.54
C GLU A 92 3.18 -5.98 -2.35
N GLY A 93 2.25 -5.45 -1.55
CA GLY A 93 2.58 -4.82 -0.28
C GLY A 93 3.09 -5.86 0.72
N LEU A 94 4.19 -5.54 1.41
CA LEU A 94 4.78 -6.44 2.40
C LEU A 94 4.55 -5.96 3.83
N SER A 95 4.89 -4.71 4.12
CA SER A 95 4.74 -4.17 5.47
C SER A 95 4.57 -2.66 5.43
N ARG A 96 3.88 -2.14 6.43
CA ARG A 96 3.83 -0.72 6.70
C ARG A 96 5.23 -0.20 6.98
N ALA A 97 5.55 0.98 6.51
CA ALA A 97 6.86 1.58 6.68
C ALA A 97 6.73 3.07 6.98
N LYS A 98 7.34 3.51 8.06
CA LYS A 98 7.48 4.93 8.36
C LYS A 98 8.72 5.44 7.66
N ILE A 99 8.58 6.49 6.85
CA ILE A 99 9.70 7.10 6.13
C ILE A 99 10.42 8.03 7.09
N LYS A 100 11.70 7.74 7.35
CA LYS A 100 12.51 8.50 8.31
C LYS A 100 13.25 9.66 7.66
N ALA A 101 13.80 9.41 6.47
CA ALA A 101 14.56 10.42 5.76
C ALA A 101 14.48 10.11 4.27
N VAL A 102 14.26 11.15 3.48
CA VAL A 102 14.27 11.07 2.02
C VAL A 102 15.60 11.63 1.53
N SER A 103 16.27 10.91 0.65
CA SER A 103 17.54 11.31 0.08
C SER A 103 17.37 11.65 -1.40
N HIS A 104 17.93 12.79 -1.79
CA HIS A 104 18.01 13.28 -3.16
C HIS A 104 19.42 13.15 -3.74
N GLU A 105 20.31 12.40 -3.07
CA GLU A 105 21.70 12.23 -3.50
C GLU A 105 21.82 11.58 -4.87
N ASN A 106 21.01 10.55 -5.12
CA ASN A 106 20.92 9.96 -6.43
C ASN A 106 19.95 10.79 -7.29
N LYS A 107 20.47 11.39 -8.34
CA LYS A 107 19.67 12.28 -9.21
C LYS A 107 18.68 11.53 -10.09
N LYS A 108 18.85 10.22 -10.23
CA LYS A 108 17.99 9.40 -11.09
C LYS A 108 16.68 9.01 -10.41
N TYR A 109 16.69 8.83 -9.08
CA TYR A 109 15.50 8.45 -8.32
C TYR A 109 15.65 8.86 -6.86
N LEU A 110 14.52 8.94 -6.16
CA LEU A 110 14.49 9.17 -4.71
C LEU A 110 14.81 7.88 -3.97
N SER A 111 15.44 8.03 -2.80
CA SER A 111 15.65 6.92 -1.88
C SER A 111 15.28 7.36 -0.46
N CYS A 112 15.11 6.42 0.44
CA CYS A 112 14.72 6.73 1.81
C CYS A 112 15.21 5.68 2.79
N ASP A 113 15.31 6.10 4.05
CA ASP A 113 15.43 5.22 5.20
C ASP A 113 14.03 4.99 5.76
N ILE A 114 13.75 3.78 6.19
CA ILE A 114 12.44 3.43 6.74
C ILE A 114 12.56 2.78 8.11
N GLU A 115 11.49 2.93 8.89
CA GLU A 115 11.22 2.11 10.06
C GLU A 115 10.08 1.16 9.68
N LYS A 116 10.42 -0.12 9.62
CA LYS A 116 9.44 -1.16 9.31
C LYS A 116 8.51 -1.36 10.51
N ILE A 117 7.21 -1.30 10.27
CA ILE A 117 6.21 -1.52 11.30
C ILE A 117 5.78 -2.98 11.24
N ASP A 118 6.07 -3.72 12.30
CA ASP A 118 5.73 -5.13 12.38
C ASP A 118 4.21 -5.32 12.57
N SER A 119 3.70 -6.42 12.02
CA SER A 119 2.31 -6.82 12.21
C SER A 119 2.08 -7.18 13.68
N GLU A 120 0.96 -6.72 14.25
CA GLU A 120 0.56 -7.11 15.59
C GLU A 120 0.12 -8.59 15.62
N LYS A 121 0.30 -9.23 16.79
CA LYS A 121 -0.21 -10.59 16.98
C LYS A 121 -1.72 -10.61 16.88
N GLU A 122 -2.23 -11.57 16.14
CA GLU A 122 -3.66 -11.80 16.04
C GLU A 122 -4.21 -12.40 17.34
N THR A 123 -5.41 -11.98 17.72
CA THR A 123 -6.18 -12.56 18.83
C THR A 123 -7.40 -13.27 18.26
N GLU A 124 -7.97 -14.19 19.05
CA GLU A 124 -9.22 -14.85 18.64
C GLU A 124 -10.35 -13.84 18.43
N GLU A 125 -10.42 -12.83 19.27
CA GLU A 125 -11.40 -11.74 19.15
C GLU A 125 -11.26 -11.00 17.81
N ASN A 126 -10.04 -10.67 17.43
CA ASN A 126 -9.78 -10.00 16.15
C ASN A 126 -10.09 -10.89 14.96
N LYS A 127 -9.85 -12.19 15.07
CA LYS A 127 -10.22 -13.15 14.01
C LYS A 127 -11.73 -13.18 13.79
N VAL A 128 -12.50 -13.23 14.86
CA VAL A 128 -13.97 -13.20 14.80
C VAL A 128 -14.44 -11.87 14.22
N TYR A 129 -13.84 -10.76 14.65
CA TYR A 129 -14.16 -9.43 14.15
C TYR A 129 -13.92 -9.35 12.62
N ALA A 130 -12.78 -9.85 12.16
CA ALA A 130 -12.45 -9.86 10.73
C ALA A 130 -13.45 -10.66 9.90
N LEU A 131 -13.93 -11.80 10.41
CA LEU A 131 -14.98 -12.58 9.74
C LEU A 131 -16.28 -11.77 9.60
N SER A 132 -16.63 -10.97 10.60
CA SER A 132 -17.80 -10.09 10.53
C SER A 132 -17.63 -9.01 9.45
N LEU A 133 -16.41 -8.52 9.26
CA LEU A 133 -16.11 -7.55 8.19
C LEU A 133 -16.31 -8.18 6.81
N ILE A 134 -15.89 -9.42 6.62
CA ILE A 134 -16.08 -10.12 5.35
C ILE A 134 -17.58 -10.23 5.01
N LYS A 135 -18.39 -10.63 5.98
CA LYS A 135 -19.85 -10.73 5.80
C LYS A 135 -20.47 -9.39 5.43
N LYS A 136 -20.03 -8.34 6.12
CA LYS A 136 -20.54 -6.99 5.87
C LYS A 136 -20.13 -6.47 4.50
N PHE A 137 -18.90 -6.68 4.12
CA PHE A 137 -18.38 -6.34 2.80
C PHE A 137 -19.12 -7.12 1.69
N GLU A 138 -19.36 -8.41 1.91
CA GLU A 138 -20.10 -9.26 0.96
C GLU A 138 -21.51 -8.74 0.70
N LYS A 139 -22.22 -8.30 1.75
CA LYS A 139 -23.57 -7.71 1.60
C LYS A 139 -23.55 -6.44 0.76
N LEU A 140 -22.56 -5.57 0.95
CA LEU A 140 -22.41 -4.35 0.18
C LEU A 140 -22.06 -4.64 -1.27
N SER A 141 -21.17 -5.60 -1.50
CA SER A 141 -20.68 -5.94 -2.83
C SER A 141 -21.70 -6.74 -3.65
N SER A 142 -22.59 -7.52 -3.02
CA SER A 142 -23.63 -8.27 -3.74
C SER A 142 -24.61 -7.36 -4.47
N LEU A 143 -24.68 -6.10 -4.08
CA LEU A 143 -25.51 -5.10 -4.73
C LEU A 143 -24.88 -4.53 -6.01
N ASN A 144 -23.59 -4.78 -6.26
CA ASN A 144 -22.88 -3.94 -7.21
C ASN A 144 -22.06 -4.60 -8.33
N ARG A 145 -21.46 -5.82 -8.27
CA ARG A 145 -20.66 -6.34 -9.41
C ARG A 145 -20.15 -7.78 -9.30
N LYS A 146 -19.88 -8.36 -10.49
CA LYS A 146 -19.18 -9.65 -10.65
C LYS A 146 -17.76 -9.68 -10.07
N ASP A 147 -17.02 -8.57 -10.11
CA ASP A 147 -15.64 -8.44 -9.62
C ASP A 147 -15.56 -8.65 -8.11
N SER A 148 -16.62 -8.31 -7.38
CA SER A 148 -16.67 -8.48 -5.94
C SER A 148 -16.80 -9.94 -5.50
N ILE A 149 -17.26 -10.83 -6.37
CA ILE A 149 -17.34 -12.27 -6.06
C ILE A 149 -15.93 -12.87 -5.89
N ASP A 150 -15.02 -12.53 -6.79
CA ASP A 150 -13.62 -13.00 -6.73
C ASP A 150 -12.90 -12.44 -5.52
N LEU A 151 -13.13 -11.16 -5.21
CA LEU A 151 -12.55 -10.53 -4.02
C LEU A 151 -13.07 -11.19 -2.74
N VAL A 152 -14.37 -11.46 -2.64
CA VAL A 152 -14.95 -12.13 -1.47
C VAL A 152 -14.36 -13.52 -1.29
N LYS A 153 -14.16 -14.27 -2.39
CA LYS A 153 -13.48 -15.57 -2.34
C LYS A 153 -12.06 -15.44 -1.79
N THR A 154 -11.32 -14.42 -2.25
CA THR A 154 -9.97 -14.13 -1.75
C THR A 154 -10.00 -13.84 -0.27
N LEU A 155 -10.91 -12.97 0.19
CA LEU A 155 -11.07 -12.63 1.60
C LEU A 155 -11.37 -13.85 2.47
N LYS A 156 -12.24 -14.73 2.00
CA LYS A 156 -12.60 -15.96 2.72
C LYS A 156 -11.43 -16.95 2.83
N SER A 157 -10.45 -16.87 1.93
CA SER A 157 -9.25 -17.70 1.97
C SER A 157 -8.19 -17.17 2.95
N LEU A 158 -8.28 -15.90 3.32
CA LEU A 158 -7.35 -15.28 4.26
C LEU A 158 -7.73 -15.63 5.69
N LYS A 159 -6.73 -15.93 6.52
CA LYS A 159 -6.92 -16.25 7.95
C LYS A 159 -6.47 -15.13 8.85
N ASP A 160 -5.53 -14.31 8.40
CA ASP A 160 -4.95 -13.23 9.19
C ASP A 160 -5.90 -12.02 9.18
N PRO A 161 -6.37 -11.57 10.38
CA PRO A 161 -7.29 -10.44 10.44
C PRO A 161 -6.71 -9.14 9.89
N GLY A 162 -5.41 -8.91 10.01
CA GLY A 162 -4.76 -7.74 9.43
C GLY A 162 -4.79 -7.74 7.91
N GLN A 163 -4.55 -8.91 7.30
CA GLN A 163 -4.64 -9.06 5.86
C GLN A 163 -6.08 -8.87 5.35
N ILE A 164 -7.05 -9.37 6.09
CA ILE A 164 -8.47 -9.18 5.76
C ILE A 164 -8.82 -7.69 5.79
N ALA A 165 -8.46 -6.99 6.86
CA ALA A 165 -8.71 -5.56 6.99
C ALA A 165 -8.05 -4.76 5.86
N ASP A 166 -6.81 -5.05 5.54
CA ASP A 166 -6.05 -4.33 4.52
C ASP A 166 -6.57 -4.59 3.11
N ASN A 167 -6.97 -5.81 2.80
CA ASN A 167 -7.59 -6.14 1.51
C ASN A 167 -8.95 -5.47 1.33
N ILE A 168 -9.77 -5.42 2.38
CA ILE A 168 -11.03 -4.67 2.35
C ILE A 168 -10.75 -3.17 2.15
N ALA A 169 -9.86 -2.60 2.97
CA ALA A 169 -9.51 -1.18 2.91
C ALA A 169 -9.07 -0.75 1.50
N SER A 170 -8.23 -1.55 0.86
CA SER A 170 -7.73 -1.30 -0.49
C SER A 170 -8.86 -1.21 -1.52
N ASN A 171 -9.96 -1.89 -1.28
CA ASN A 171 -11.08 -2.00 -2.22
C ASN A 171 -12.29 -1.14 -1.84
N LEU A 172 -12.19 -0.33 -0.80
CA LEU A 172 -13.24 0.61 -0.43
C LEU A 172 -13.27 1.82 -1.37
N ASN A 173 -14.45 2.32 -1.65
CA ASN A 173 -14.62 3.53 -2.44
C ASN A 173 -14.63 4.76 -1.52
N ILE A 174 -13.47 5.07 -0.99
CA ILE A 174 -13.24 6.20 -0.08
C ILE A 174 -12.10 7.08 -0.60
N SER A 175 -11.95 8.26 -0.03
CA SER A 175 -10.89 9.19 -0.44
C SER A 175 -9.49 8.63 -0.17
N ILE A 176 -8.51 9.18 -0.87
CA ILE A 176 -7.09 8.86 -0.64
C ILE A 176 -6.69 9.18 0.80
N ASN A 177 -7.16 10.30 1.34
CA ASN A 177 -6.89 10.67 2.73
C ASN A 177 -7.41 9.62 3.71
N ASP A 178 -8.60 9.10 3.47
CA ASP A 178 -9.20 8.07 4.32
C ASP A 178 -8.46 6.72 4.20
N LYS A 179 -8.04 6.36 3.01
CA LYS A 179 -7.20 5.16 2.82
C LYS A 179 -5.85 5.33 3.49
N GLN A 180 -5.23 6.50 3.36
CA GLN A 180 -3.97 6.78 4.03
C GLN A 180 -4.10 6.71 5.55
N PHE A 181 -5.20 7.21 6.09
CA PHE A 181 -5.50 7.09 7.53
C PHE A 181 -5.52 5.62 7.97
N LEU A 182 -6.17 4.75 7.19
CA LEU A 182 -6.20 3.31 7.48
C LEU A 182 -4.81 2.68 7.39
N LEU A 183 -3.98 3.11 6.45
CA LEU A 183 -2.59 2.64 6.36
C LEU A 183 -1.79 3.05 7.60
N GLU A 184 -2.01 4.25 8.12
CA GLU A 184 -1.30 4.77 9.30
C GLU A 184 -1.78 4.14 10.62
N LEU A 185 -2.95 3.50 10.62
CA LEU A 185 -3.46 2.77 11.79
C LEU A 185 -2.75 1.42 11.93
N SER A 186 -1.60 1.42 12.60
CA SER A 186 -0.83 0.20 12.85
C SER A 186 -1.50 -0.71 13.89
N ASN A 187 -2.28 -0.15 14.81
CA ASN A 187 -3.04 -0.94 15.78
C ASN A 187 -4.15 -1.73 15.08
N LEU A 188 -4.09 -3.06 15.19
CA LEU A 188 -5.00 -3.95 14.46
C LEU A 188 -6.46 -3.77 14.89
N THR A 189 -6.71 -3.73 16.18
CA THR A 189 -8.09 -3.57 16.70
C THR A 189 -8.72 -2.27 16.20
N LYS A 190 -7.99 -1.18 16.31
CA LYS A 190 -8.45 0.14 15.81
C LYS A 190 -8.71 0.15 14.31
N ARG A 191 -7.86 -0.54 13.56
CA ARG A 191 -8.01 -0.64 12.10
C ARG A 191 -9.25 -1.44 11.74
N LEU A 192 -9.49 -2.57 12.40
CA LEU A 192 -10.71 -3.37 12.21
C LEU A 192 -11.96 -2.55 12.53
N GLU A 193 -11.96 -1.83 13.65
CA GLU A 193 -13.07 -0.97 14.07
C GLU A 193 -13.34 0.15 13.05
N LYS A 194 -12.29 0.76 12.52
CA LYS A 194 -12.44 1.83 11.52
C LYS A 194 -12.99 1.32 10.19
N VAL A 195 -12.52 0.16 9.73
CA VAL A 195 -13.07 -0.48 8.53
C VAL A 195 -14.55 -0.81 8.73
N TYR A 196 -14.91 -1.34 9.89
CA TYR A 196 -16.32 -1.61 10.24
C TYR A 196 -17.17 -0.35 10.17
N GLU A 197 -16.70 0.73 10.80
CA GLU A 197 -17.38 2.03 10.79
C GLU A 197 -17.63 2.54 9.36
N ILE A 198 -16.63 2.44 8.50
CA ILE A 198 -16.75 2.86 7.10
C ILE A 198 -17.78 2.02 6.36
N LEU A 199 -17.76 0.69 6.56
CA LEU A 199 -18.74 -0.21 5.95
C LEU A 199 -20.17 0.09 6.43
N GLU A 200 -20.34 0.43 7.70
CA GLU A 200 -21.63 0.83 8.25
C GLU A 200 -22.18 2.09 7.57
N LYS A 201 -21.34 3.08 7.34
CA LYS A 201 -21.74 4.33 6.66
C LYS A 201 -22.17 4.08 5.21
N GLU A 202 -21.49 3.18 4.50
CA GLU A 202 -21.83 2.86 3.13
C GLU A 202 -23.13 2.06 3.02
N ALA A 203 -23.53 1.36 4.06
CA ALA A 203 -24.76 0.56 4.12
C ALA A 203 -26.02 1.41 4.36
N SER A 204 -25.88 2.64 4.81
CA SER A 204 -27.03 3.52 5.13
C SER A 204 -27.42 4.43 3.98
#